data_1e3e990b838a65fad1331f301412d2bd
#
_entry.id   1e3e990b838a65fad1331f301412d2bd
#
_cell.length_a   1.000
_cell.length_b   1.000
_cell.length_c   1.000
_cell.angle_alpha   90.00
_cell.angle_beta   90.00
_cell.angle_gamma   90.00
#
_symmetry.space_group_name_H-M   'P 1'
#
loop_
_entity.id
_entity.type
_entity.pdbx_description
1 polymer ?
#
loop_
_entity_poly.entity_id
_entity_poly.type
_entity_poly.pdbx_seq_one_letter_code
_entity_poly.pdbx_strand_id
1 'polypeptide(L)'
;MLDITGGCLCGQLRYEANAEPIFSAVCHCKTCQKQSGTAFRVVIAVPRPAVSIQGSPKIYTRTGDSGQQVVNRFCPDCGSTVVIEPAALPGTTIIPAGTLNDASWLKPTMEIYCDDAQSWVQLAGIAMQRFPKMHDARG
;
A
#
# COMPACT_ATOMS: atom_id res chain seq x y z
N MET A 1 -4.69 10.29 -17.31
CA MET A 1 -4.82 9.64 -16.01
C MET A 1 -4.77 8.13 -16.18
N LEU A 2 -4.29 7.44 -15.17
CA LEU A 2 -4.08 6.02 -15.21
C LEU A 2 -5.32 5.27 -14.74
N ASP A 3 -5.73 4.24 -15.45
CA ASP A 3 -6.79 3.34 -15.00
C ASP A 3 -6.17 2.22 -14.17
N ILE A 4 -6.52 2.20 -12.90
CA ILE A 4 -5.98 1.25 -11.93
C ILE A 4 -7.09 0.30 -11.55
N THR A 5 -6.87 -1.00 -11.76
CA THR A 5 -7.81 -2.03 -11.36
C THR A 5 -7.10 -3.14 -10.61
N GLY A 6 -7.82 -3.77 -9.71
CA GLY A 6 -7.28 -4.88 -8.94
C GLY A 6 -8.31 -5.49 -8.01
N GLY A 7 -7.84 -6.33 -7.11
CA GLY A 7 -8.71 -6.99 -6.16
C GLY A 7 -8.00 -8.08 -5.37
N CYS A 8 -8.79 -8.83 -4.60
CA CYS A 8 -8.29 -9.90 -3.77
C CYS A 8 -8.07 -11.19 -4.57
N LEU A 9 -7.40 -12.14 -3.94
CA LEU A 9 -7.06 -13.41 -4.58
C LEU A 9 -8.30 -14.18 -5.10
N CYS A 10 -9.37 -14.24 -4.32
CA CYS A 10 -10.56 -14.99 -4.72
C CYS A 10 -11.50 -14.22 -5.64
N GLY A 11 -11.29 -12.91 -5.80
CA GLY A 11 -12.10 -12.07 -6.68
C GLY A 11 -13.36 -11.49 -6.05
N GLN A 12 -13.67 -11.77 -4.78
CA GLN A 12 -14.82 -11.18 -4.12
C GLN A 12 -14.70 -9.67 -4.01
N LEU A 13 -13.51 -9.19 -3.65
CA LEU A 13 -13.24 -7.76 -3.59
C LEU A 13 -12.57 -7.32 -4.88
N ARG A 14 -13.06 -6.23 -5.42
CA ARG A 14 -12.47 -5.56 -6.59
C ARG A 14 -12.45 -4.07 -6.34
N TYR A 15 -11.48 -3.41 -6.94
CA TYR A 15 -11.42 -1.97 -6.89
C TYR A 15 -11.01 -1.41 -8.24
N GLU A 16 -11.37 -0.17 -8.44
CA GLU A 16 -10.88 0.60 -9.58
C GLU A 16 -10.65 2.04 -9.15
N ALA A 17 -9.67 2.67 -9.78
CA ALA A 17 -9.35 4.08 -9.57
C ALA A 17 -8.86 4.66 -10.88
N ASN A 18 -9.33 5.87 -11.19
CA ASN A 18 -8.82 6.62 -12.33
C ASN A 18 -8.06 7.82 -11.78
N ALA A 19 -6.75 7.69 -11.67
CA ALA A 19 -5.91 8.70 -11.04
C ALA A 19 -4.44 8.45 -11.34
N GLU A 20 -3.63 9.50 -11.21
CA GLU A 20 -2.18 9.32 -11.09
C GLU A 20 -1.85 9.01 -9.63
N PRO A 21 -0.96 8.05 -9.37
CA PRO A 21 -0.51 7.81 -8.00
C PRO A 21 0.12 9.06 -7.39
N ILE A 22 -0.20 9.32 -6.12
CA ILE A 22 0.42 10.39 -5.35
C ILE A 22 1.88 10.04 -5.06
N PHE A 23 2.14 8.79 -4.70
CA PHE A 23 3.48 8.23 -4.58
C PHE A 23 3.42 6.71 -4.70
N SER A 24 4.59 6.11 -4.89
CA SER A 24 4.77 4.66 -4.83
C SER A 24 5.99 4.36 -3.97
N ALA A 25 5.91 3.34 -3.16
CA ALA A 25 6.96 3.07 -2.19
C ALA A 25 7.11 1.59 -1.89
N VAL A 26 8.34 1.23 -1.52
CA VAL A 26 8.64 -0.04 -0.87
C VAL A 26 8.70 0.23 0.63
N CYS A 27 7.82 -0.37 1.39
CA CYS A 27 7.74 -0.16 2.84
C CYS A 27 8.33 -1.36 3.59
N HIS A 28 9.37 -1.10 4.36
CA HIS A 28 10.08 -2.12 5.13
C HIS A 28 9.60 -2.23 6.59
N CYS A 29 8.60 -1.47 7.01
CA CYS A 29 8.19 -1.43 8.42
C CYS A 29 7.74 -2.82 8.90
N LYS A 30 7.91 -3.06 10.22
CA LYS A 30 7.55 -4.34 10.82
C LYS A 30 6.09 -4.70 10.59
N THR A 31 5.20 -3.70 10.60
CA THR A 31 3.77 -3.92 10.32
C THR A 31 3.57 -4.46 8.92
N CYS A 32 4.21 -3.84 7.91
CA CYS A 32 4.13 -4.31 6.54
C CYS A 32 4.69 -5.72 6.40
N GLN A 33 5.81 -6.01 7.07
CA GLN A 33 6.39 -7.34 7.06
C GLN A 33 5.42 -8.37 7.65
N LYS A 34 4.87 -8.10 8.81
CA LYS A 34 3.95 -9.04 9.48
C LYS A 34 2.65 -9.21 8.71
N GLN A 35 2.07 -8.11 8.25
CA GLN A 35 0.76 -8.14 7.62
C GLN A 35 0.79 -8.79 6.24
N SER A 36 1.86 -8.60 5.50
CA SER A 36 2.02 -9.20 4.17
C SER A 36 2.71 -10.57 4.19
N GLY A 37 3.40 -10.89 5.28
CA GLY A 37 4.15 -12.15 5.39
C GLY A 37 5.41 -12.17 4.53
N THR A 38 5.94 -11.00 4.15
CA THR A 38 7.17 -10.89 3.35
C THR A 38 8.12 -9.89 4.00
N ALA A 39 9.29 -9.69 3.36
CA ALA A 39 10.31 -8.78 3.89
C ALA A 39 9.95 -7.30 3.73
N PHE A 40 9.04 -6.99 2.84
CA PHE A 40 8.58 -5.62 2.58
C PHE A 40 7.26 -5.67 1.83
N ARG A 41 6.58 -4.54 1.77
CA ARG A 41 5.36 -4.41 0.98
C ARG A 41 5.50 -3.24 0.02
N VAL A 42 5.16 -3.45 -1.25
CA VAL A 42 5.12 -2.39 -2.24
C VAL A 42 3.72 -1.82 -2.27
N VAL A 43 3.61 -0.49 -2.24
CA VAL A 43 2.32 0.19 -2.20
C VAL A 43 2.30 1.36 -3.17
N ILE A 44 1.10 1.70 -3.61
CA ILE A 44 0.82 2.99 -4.27
C ILE A 44 -0.17 3.77 -3.41
N ALA A 45 -0.07 5.09 -3.47
CA ALA A 45 -1.02 5.98 -2.85
C ALA A 45 -1.82 6.69 -3.93
N VAL A 46 -3.13 6.70 -3.79
CA VAL A 46 -4.02 7.37 -4.74
C VAL A 46 -5.03 8.24 -3.98
N PRO A 47 -5.62 9.26 -4.63
CA PRO A 47 -6.67 10.04 -3.99
C PRO A 47 -7.85 9.15 -3.62
N ARG A 48 -8.29 9.23 -2.37
CA ARG A 48 -9.40 8.39 -1.87
C ARG A 48 -10.68 8.55 -2.68
N PRO A 49 -11.09 9.78 -3.07
CA PRO A 49 -12.31 9.93 -3.86
C PRO A 49 -12.28 9.23 -5.21
N ALA A 50 -11.09 8.92 -5.73
CA ALA A 50 -10.95 8.25 -7.03
C ALA A 50 -11.18 6.74 -6.95
N VAL A 51 -11.23 6.16 -5.73
CA VAL A 51 -11.29 4.71 -5.54
C VAL A 51 -12.73 4.25 -5.35
N SER A 52 -13.11 3.25 -6.12
CA SER A 52 -14.39 2.55 -5.99
C SER A 52 -14.11 1.09 -5.66
N ILE A 53 -14.75 0.58 -4.62
CA ILE A 53 -14.59 -0.80 -4.16
C ILE A 53 -15.90 -1.55 -4.34
N GLN A 54 -15.83 -2.74 -4.93
CA GLN A 54 -16.96 -3.67 -5.03
C GLN A 54 -16.69 -4.88 -4.16
N GLY A 55 -17.75 -5.42 -3.58
CA GLY A 55 -17.67 -6.54 -2.66
C GLY A 55 -17.82 -6.12 -1.21
N SER A 56 -17.62 -7.06 -0.30
CA SER A 56 -17.85 -6.85 1.14
C SER A 56 -16.57 -7.09 1.93
N PRO A 57 -15.75 -6.05 2.12
CA PRO A 57 -14.53 -6.20 2.91
C PRO A 57 -14.81 -6.29 4.40
N LYS A 58 -13.90 -6.93 5.11
CA LYS A 58 -13.81 -6.83 6.56
C LYS A 58 -12.75 -5.79 6.90
N ILE A 59 -12.89 -5.17 8.06
CA ILE A 59 -12.01 -4.08 8.48
C ILE A 59 -11.20 -4.50 9.69
N TYR A 60 -9.89 -4.24 9.64
CA TYR A 60 -9.01 -4.27 10.79
C TYR A 60 -8.42 -2.88 10.99
N THR A 61 -8.56 -2.33 12.17
CA THR A 61 -8.04 -0.99 12.48
C THR A 61 -6.92 -1.09 13.50
N ARG A 62 -5.83 -0.39 13.22
CA ARG A 62 -4.68 -0.31 14.14
C ARG A 62 -4.27 1.14 14.35
N THR A 63 -3.46 1.37 15.37
CA THR A 63 -2.82 2.67 15.58
C THR A 63 -1.49 2.68 14.84
N GLY A 64 -1.28 3.67 13.98
CA GLY A 64 -0.03 3.84 13.24
C GLY A 64 1.03 4.58 14.04
N ASP A 65 2.20 4.76 13.44
CA ASP A 65 3.33 5.48 14.05
C ASP A 65 2.99 6.91 14.45
N SER A 66 2.11 7.55 13.69
CA SER A 66 1.66 8.92 13.97
C SER A 66 0.76 9.03 15.20
N GLY A 67 0.34 7.90 15.78
CA GLY A 67 -0.68 7.86 16.82
C GLY A 67 -2.10 7.86 16.27
N GLN A 68 -2.27 8.00 14.97
CA GLN A 68 -3.58 8.01 14.32
C GLN A 68 -3.95 6.64 13.80
N GLN A 69 -5.24 6.45 13.54
CA GLN A 69 -5.77 5.16 13.13
C GLN A 69 -5.42 4.84 11.67
N VAL A 70 -5.22 3.56 11.40
CA VAL A 70 -5.04 3.04 10.05
C VAL A 70 -6.09 1.96 9.83
N VAL A 71 -6.97 2.17 8.87
CA VAL A 71 -8.04 1.23 8.53
C VAL A 71 -7.57 0.33 7.40
N ASN A 72 -7.62 -0.97 7.61
CA ASN A 72 -7.26 -1.97 6.61
C ASN A 72 -8.52 -2.70 6.17
N ARG A 73 -8.75 -2.75 4.86
CA ARG A 73 -9.89 -3.48 4.28
C ARG A 73 -9.36 -4.72 3.58
N PHE A 74 -9.86 -5.86 4.01
CA PHE A 74 -9.39 -7.14 3.50
C PHE A 74 -10.56 -8.08 3.20
N CYS A 75 -10.29 -9.06 2.35
CA CYS A 75 -11.31 -10.06 2.01
C CYS A 75 -11.45 -11.08 3.15
N PRO A 76 -12.66 -11.26 3.70
CA PRO A 76 -12.84 -12.25 4.76
C PRO A 76 -12.73 -13.70 4.26
N ASP A 77 -12.86 -13.92 2.95
CA ASP A 77 -12.81 -15.26 2.36
C ASP A 77 -11.40 -15.72 2.02
N CYS A 78 -10.55 -14.83 1.51
CA CYS A 78 -9.19 -15.19 1.11
C CYS A 78 -8.09 -14.46 1.89
N GLY A 79 -8.43 -13.46 2.70
CA GLY A 79 -7.48 -12.75 3.56
C GLY A 79 -6.67 -11.66 2.89
N SER A 80 -6.85 -11.42 1.60
CA SER A 80 -6.07 -10.37 0.90
C SER A 80 -6.45 -8.97 1.39
N THR A 81 -5.46 -8.18 1.79
CA THR A 81 -5.64 -6.76 2.07
C THR A 81 -5.60 -6.00 0.76
N VAL A 82 -6.64 -5.24 0.46
CA VAL A 82 -6.75 -4.54 -0.83
C VAL A 82 -6.69 -3.03 -0.71
N VAL A 83 -7.10 -2.46 0.44
CA VAL A 83 -7.13 -1.01 0.64
C VAL A 83 -6.74 -0.69 2.07
N ILE A 84 -5.91 0.33 2.21
CA ILE A 84 -5.44 0.82 3.51
C ILE A 84 -5.68 2.33 3.54
N GLU A 85 -6.33 2.79 4.61
CA GLU A 85 -6.69 4.21 4.75
C GLU A 85 -6.11 4.77 6.03
N PRO A 86 -4.90 5.39 5.96
CA PRO A 86 -4.29 6.00 7.14
C PRO A 86 -4.89 7.38 7.41
N ALA A 87 -5.31 7.62 8.65
CA ALA A 87 -5.83 8.93 9.05
C ALA A 87 -4.76 10.02 8.98
N ALA A 88 -3.48 9.65 9.12
CA ALA A 88 -2.36 10.59 9.00
C ALA A 88 -2.19 11.14 7.58
N LEU A 89 -2.76 10.48 6.59
CA LEU A 89 -2.76 10.92 5.19
C LEU A 89 -4.21 11.09 4.74
N PRO A 90 -4.89 12.15 5.20
CA PRO A 90 -6.30 12.34 4.88
C PRO A 90 -6.51 12.47 3.38
N GLY A 91 -7.60 11.88 2.89
CA GLY A 91 -7.90 11.88 1.47
C GLY A 91 -7.06 10.94 0.63
N THR A 92 -6.24 10.09 1.27
CA THR A 92 -5.35 9.16 0.58
C THR A 92 -5.77 7.71 0.86
N THR A 93 -5.75 6.89 -0.19
CA THR A 93 -5.91 5.45 -0.10
C THR A 93 -4.61 4.79 -0.53
N ILE A 94 -4.14 3.84 0.27
CA ILE A 94 -2.96 3.04 -0.03
C ILE A 94 -3.43 1.70 -0.59
N ILE A 95 -2.84 1.29 -1.70
CA ILE A 95 -3.15 0.03 -2.37
C ILE A 95 -1.88 -0.82 -2.41
N PRO A 96 -1.90 -2.03 -1.83
CA PRO A 96 -0.78 -2.97 -1.99
C PRO A 96 -0.62 -3.35 -3.46
N ALA A 97 0.59 -3.18 -3.99
CA ALA A 97 0.84 -3.30 -5.42
C ALA A 97 0.57 -4.70 -5.97
N GLY A 98 0.74 -5.74 -5.14
CA GLY A 98 0.48 -7.12 -5.56
C GLY A 98 -0.98 -7.41 -5.87
N THR A 99 -1.91 -6.55 -5.44
CA THR A 99 -3.33 -6.70 -5.74
C THR A 99 -3.74 -6.07 -7.07
N LEU A 100 -2.83 -5.33 -7.73
CA LEU A 100 -3.09 -4.75 -9.04
C LEU A 100 -3.24 -5.85 -10.09
N ASN A 101 -4.21 -5.69 -10.98
CA ASN A 101 -4.37 -6.63 -12.11
C ASN A 101 -3.18 -6.56 -13.05
N ASP A 102 -2.61 -5.36 -13.23
CA ASP A 102 -1.40 -5.15 -14.01
C ASP A 102 -0.51 -4.16 -13.25
N ALA A 103 0.64 -4.64 -12.79
CA ALA A 103 1.63 -3.83 -12.10
C ALA A 103 2.87 -3.56 -12.95
N SER A 104 2.84 -3.93 -14.23
CA SER A 104 4.01 -3.79 -15.12
C SER A 104 4.45 -2.34 -15.31
N TRP A 105 3.52 -1.39 -15.16
CA TRP A 105 3.79 0.05 -15.27
C TRP A 105 4.44 0.62 -14.02
N LEU A 106 4.37 -0.08 -12.90
CA LEU A 106 4.78 0.45 -11.60
C LEU A 106 6.30 0.43 -11.47
N LYS A 107 6.84 1.58 -11.10
CA LYS A 107 8.26 1.72 -10.72
C LYS A 107 8.28 2.48 -9.40
N PRO A 108 8.43 1.79 -8.27
CA PRO A 108 8.49 2.48 -6.97
C PRO A 108 9.60 3.51 -6.97
N THR A 109 9.33 4.67 -6.37
CA THR A 109 10.24 5.80 -6.40
C THR A 109 11.00 5.98 -5.10
N MET A 110 10.58 5.31 -4.03
CA MET A 110 11.22 5.44 -2.72
C MET A 110 11.12 4.16 -1.92
N GLU A 111 12.04 4.01 -0.97
CA GLU A 111 11.97 3.03 0.10
C GLU A 111 11.76 3.77 1.41
N ILE A 112 10.78 3.34 2.18
CA ILE A 112 10.47 3.94 3.49
C ILE A 112 10.64 2.91 4.60
N TYR A 113 10.86 3.40 5.81
CA TYR A 113 11.14 2.58 6.99
C TYR A 113 12.37 1.68 6.79
N CYS A 114 13.40 2.22 6.18
CA CYS A 114 14.63 1.49 5.89
C CYS A 114 15.37 1.05 7.15
N ASP A 115 15.12 1.69 8.30
CA ASP A 115 15.66 1.24 9.59
C ASP A 115 15.19 -0.17 9.93
N ASP A 116 14.03 -0.60 9.43
CA ASP A 116 13.49 -1.92 9.68
C ASP A 116 13.79 -2.93 8.57
N ALA A 117 14.47 -2.50 7.50
CA ALA A 117 14.74 -3.36 6.35
C ALA A 117 15.57 -4.57 6.75
N GLN A 118 15.22 -5.73 6.20
CA GLN A 118 16.04 -6.93 6.40
C GLN A 118 17.38 -6.76 5.70
N SER A 119 18.46 -7.14 6.38
CA SER A 119 19.82 -6.92 5.88
C SER A 119 20.10 -7.66 4.55
N TRP A 120 19.38 -8.74 4.31
CA TRP A 120 19.56 -9.56 3.12
C TRP A 120 18.73 -9.09 1.92
N VAL A 121 17.92 -8.02 2.06
CA VAL A 121 17.14 -7.47 0.96
C VAL A 121 17.95 -6.39 0.26
N GLN A 122 18.11 -6.56 -1.06
CA GLN A 122 18.74 -5.56 -1.92
C GLN A 122 17.86 -5.39 -3.16
N LEU A 123 17.35 -4.20 -3.37
CA LEU A 123 16.50 -3.88 -4.50
C LEU A 123 17.33 -3.16 -5.55
N ALA A 124 17.89 -3.96 -6.48
CA ALA A 124 18.74 -3.48 -7.56
C ALA A 124 17.93 -3.22 -8.83
N GLY A 125 18.45 -2.37 -9.71
CA GLY A 125 17.83 -2.10 -11.00
C GLY A 125 16.79 -1.01 -10.98
N ILE A 126 16.44 -0.47 -9.81
CA ILE A 126 15.52 0.64 -9.65
C ILE A 126 16.20 1.68 -8.77
N ALA A 127 16.30 2.92 -9.28
CA ALA A 127 16.83 4.03 -8.49
C ALA A 127 15.73 4.55 -7.57
N MET A 128 15.93 4.40 -6.26
CA MET A 128 14.96 4.83 -5.26
C MET A 128 15.63 5.67 -4.20
N GLN A 129 14.94 6.71 -3.76
CA GLN A 129 15.33 7.47 -2.58
C GLN A 129 14.98 6.67 -1.34
N ARG A 130 15.89 6.64 -0.35
CA ARG A 130 15.72 5.85 0.86
C ARG A 130 15.50 6.73 2.07
N PHE A 131 14.52 6.37 2.89
CA PHE A 131 14.18 7.10 4.11
C PHE A 131 14.22 6.14 5.31
N PRO A 132 14.82 6.56 6.46
CA PRO A 132 14.88 5.70 7.65
C PRO A 132 13.50 5.42 8.24
N LYS A 133 12.59 6.39 8.13
CA LYS A 133 11.18 6.30 8.55
C LYS A 133 10.29 6.67 7.38
N MET A 134 9.17 7.34 7.64
CA MET A 134 8.29 7.84 6.60
C MET A 134 8.97 8.97 5.84
N HIS A 135 8.62 9.13 4.55
CA HIS A 135 9.09 10.26 3.76
C HIS A 135 8.40 11.56 4.23
N ASP A 136 8.93 12.70 3.76
CA ASP A 136 8.46 14.00 4.23
C ASP A 136 7.13 14.46 3.64
N ALA A 137 6.45 13.65 2.82
CA ALA A 137 5.24 14.08 2.13
C ALA A 137 4.10 14.48 3.08
N ARG A 138 4.17 14.07 4.34
CA ARG A 138 3.17 14.47 5.33
C ARG A 138 3.64 15.58 6.26
N GLY A 139 4.73 16.19 5.92
CA GLY A 139 5.26 17.35 6.64
C GLY A 139 6.35 17.08 7.58
#